data_d1dff54c6ce26c7b0d69af3fdf51bc1a
#
_entry.id   d1dff54c6ce26c7b0d69af3fdf51bc1a
#
_cell.length_a   1.000
_cell.length_b   1.000
_cell.length_c   1.000
_cell.angle_alpha   90.00
_cell.angle_beta   90.00
_cell.angle_gamma   90.00
#
_symmetry.space_group_name_H-M   'P 1'
#
loop_
_entity.id
_entity.type
_entity.pdbx_description
1 polymer ?
#
loop_
_entity_poly.entity_id
_entity_poly.type
_entity_poly.pdbx_seq_one_letter_code
_entity_poly.pdbx_strand_id
1 'polypeptide(L)'
;MRIVIVTIGTRGDVQPYVALARGLIRAGHAVAICTHRTFHDFVMRHGVEFAPLAGDIRELLASDAGRRLLAQHNPLAAIRQLQAIAAPLLCQVMADIIAATAGADLILGSTLGYLNAVTAAQVHAVPLMLAGLQPFTPTAAFPSPLLAPPRRHWPGVGLYNRFTHHVSYRLLQLFSAQLANRCRYTLTGRPPLRYADVFGDLITQRCPVIYGVSEHLLPRPADYGAQIRFTGFWFLDRESAWQPPLALAEFLSTGAPPVYCGLGSMSDRDPAQ
;
A
#
# COMPACT_ATOMS: atom_id res chain seq x y z
N MET A 1 -15.13 8.50 16.00
CA MET A 1 -14.87 7.13 15.56
C MET A 1 -13.39 6.82 15.80
N ARG A 2 -13.07 5.58 16.16
CA ARG A 2 -11.69 5.07 16.14
C ARG A 2 -11.39 4.47 14.76
N ILE A 3 -10.43 5.04 14.06
CA ILE A 3 -10.02 4.62 12.71
C ILE A 3 -8.61 4.05 12.79
N VAL A 4 -8.39 2.87 12.23
CA VAL A 4 -7.05 2.29 12.12
C VAL A 4 -6.65 2.24 10.65
N ILE A 5 -5.54 2.88 10.32
CA ILE A 5 -4.96 2.88 8.98
C ILE A 5 -3.87 1.81 8.93
N VAL A 6 -4.03 0.82 8.05
CA VAL A 6 -3.05 -0.25 7.84
C VAL A 6 -2.26 0.04 6.57
N THR A 7 -0.98 0.32 6.71
CA THR A 7 -0.11 0.60 5.56
C THR A 7 1.22 -0.15 5.65
N ILE A 8 1.62 -0.73 4.53
CA ILE A 8 2.81 -1.57 4.38
C ILE A 8 3.63 -1.01 3.22
N GLY A 9 4.92 -0.81 3.45
CA GLY A 9 5.82 -0.37 2.39
C GLY A 9 6.93 0.58 2.88
N THR A 10 7.34 1.47 2.00
CA THR A 10 8.40 2.45 2.24
C THR A 10 7.84 3.79 2.74
N ARG A 11 8.69 4.80 2.92
CA ARG A 11 8.25 6.15 3.32
C ARG A 11 7.18 6.72 2.39
N GLY A 12 7.27 6.46 1.09
CA GLY A 12 6.26 6.89 0.11
C GLY A 12 4.88 6.26 0.35
N ASP A 13 4.85 5.07 0.96
CA ASP A 13 3.63 4.37 1.32
C ASP A 13 3.11 4.73 2.72
N VAL A 14 3.87 5.43 3.55
CA VAL A 14 3.48 5.78 4.93
C VAL A 14 3.18 7.27 5.06
N GLN A 15 4.02 8.14 4.51
CA GLN A 15 3.88 9.59 4.66
C GLN A 15 2.51 10.15 4.23
N PRO A 16 1.92 9.75 3.09
CA PRO A 16 0.58 10.23 2.71
C PRO A 16 -0.51 9.83 3.72
N TYR A 17 -0.38 8.64 4.33
CA TYR A 17 -1.34 8.20 5.35
C TYR A 17 -1.17 8.93 6.68
N VAL A 18 0.02 9.42 7.00
CA VAL A 18 0.21 10.35 8.13
C VAL A 18 -0.52 11.66 7.85
N ALA A 19 -0.46 12.18 6.63
CA ALA A 19 -1.22 13.37 6.24
C ALA A 19 -2.74 13.13 6.33
N LEU A 20 -3.23 12.00 5.81
CA LEU A 20 -4.63 11.59 5.91
C LEU A 20 -5.06 11.46 7.38
N ALA A 21 -4.26 10.79 8.21
CA ALA A 21 -4.53 10.62 9.64
C ALA A 21 -4.67 11.97 10.36
N ARG A 22 -3.76 12.92 10.10
CA ARG A 22 -3.86 14.28 10.65
C ARG A 22 -5.14 15.00 10.20
N GLY A 23 -5.54 14.81 8.95
CA GLY A 23 -6.82 15.35 8.45
C GLY A 23 -8.01 14.77 9.20
N LEU A 24 -8.03 13.46 9.41
CA LEU A 24 -9.09 12.76 10.15
C LEU A 24 -9.11 13.14 11.65
N ILE A 25 -7.94 13.33 12.28
CA ILE A 25 -7.83 13.81 13.66
C ILE A 25 -8.41 15.23 13.77
N ARG A 26 -8.09 16.13 12.84
CA ARG A 26 -8.70 17.48 12.80
C ARG A 26 -10.22 17.44 12.62
N ALA A 27 -10.74 16.41 11.97
CA ALA A 27 -12.18 16.16 11.83
C ALA A 27 -12.82 15.49 13.07
N GLY A 28 -12.06 15.30 14.16
CA GLY A 28 -12.57 14.78 15.43
C GLY A 28 -12.57 13.26 15.56
N HIS A 29 -11.77 12.55 14.75
CA HIS A 29 -11.62 11.11 14.86
C HIS A 29 -10.37 10.74 15.67
N ALA A 30 -10.42 9.62 16.40
CA ALA A 30 -9.24 8.98 16.98
C ALA A 30 -8.60 8.10 15.88
N VAL A 31 -7.31 8.32 15.56
CA VAL A 31 -6.67 7.64 14.43
C VAL A 31 -5.36 7.01 14.87
N ALA A 32 -5.16 5.72 14.55
CA ALA A 32 -3.90 5.01 14.68
C ALA A 32 -3.39 4.57 13.31
N ILE A 33 -2.06 4.56 13.14
CA ILE A 33 -1.41 3.99 11.96
C ILE A 33 -0.70 2.71 12.35
N CYS A 34 -1.11 1.59 11.75
CA CYS A 34 -0.46 0.30 11.84
C CYS A 34 0.54 0.18 10.67
N THR A 35 1.84 0.24 10.99
CA THR A 35 2.94 0.19 10.01
C THR A 35 4.24 -0.29 10.63
N HIS A 36 5.29 -0.46 9.81
CA HIS A 36 6.59 -0.98 10.26
C HIS A 36 7.23 -0.11 11.34
N ARG A 37 7.91 -0.76 12.30
CA ARG A 37 8.55 -0.12 13.47
C ARG A 37 9.54 0.98 13.10
N THR A 38 10.16 0.90 11.94
CA THR A 38 11.06 1.93 11.39
C THR A 38 10.40 3.30 11.22
N PHE A 39 9.06 3.37 11.18
CA PHE A 39 8.30 4.61 11.06
C PHE A 39 7.72 5.12 12.39
N HIS A 40 8.03 4.46 13.53
CA HIS A 40 7.52 4.85 14.85
C HIS A 40 7.70 6.34 15.13
N ASP A 41 8.94 6.82 15.13
CA ASP A 41 9.25 8.21 15.46
C ASP A 41 8.66 9.21 14.44
N PHE A 42 8.58 8.78 13.17
CA PHE A 42 7.97 9.59 12.13
C PHE A 42 6.47 9.77 12.37
N VAL A 43 5.73 8.71 12.68
CA VAL A 43 4.28 8.76 12.95
C VAL A 43 3.98 9.53 14.23
N MET A 44 4.70 9.21 15.32
CA MET A 44 4.50 9.82 16.64
C MET A 44 4.79 11.33 16.64
N ARG A 45 5.83 11.76 15.92
CA ARG A 45 6.20 13.17 15.77
C ARG A 45 5.11 14.02 15.13
N HIS A 46 4.24 13.40 14.33
CA HIS A 46 3.10 14.08 13.71
C HIS A 46 1.81 13.99 14.53
N GLY A 47 1.89 13.52 15.79
CA GLY A 47 0.75 13.44 16.70
C GLY A 47 -0.27 12.37 16.35
N VAL A 48 0.17 11.30 15.67
CA VAL A 48 -0.68 10.15 15.30
C VAL A 48 -0.31 8.95 16.16
N GLU A 49 -1.30 8.21 16.66
CA GLU A 49 -1.09 6.97 17.40
C GLU A 49 -0.41 5.94 16.49
N PHE A 50 0.60 5.25 17.02
CA PHE A 50 1.36 4.24 16.29
C PHE A 50 1.03 2.84 16.80
N ALA A 51 0.72 1.93 15.87
CA ALA A 51 0.59 0.50 16.12
C ALA A 51 1.69 -0.25 15.36
N PRO A 52 2.53 -1.04 16.04
CA PRO A 52 3.67 -1.70 15.39
C PRO A 52 3.24 -2.83 14.47
N LEU A 53 3.90 -2.93 13.32
CA LEU A 53 3.81 -4.03 12.38
C LEU A 53 5.18 -4.72 12.28
N ALA A 54 5.19 -6.04 12.37
CA ALA A 54 6.40 -6.83 12.25
C ALA A 54 7.04 -6.74 10.87
N GLY A 55 8.36 -6.91 10.83
CA GLY A 55 9.17 -6.94 9.63
C GLY A 55 9.52 -5.58 9.06
N ASP A 56 10.67 -5.54 8.42
CA ASP A 56 11.10 -4.45 7.56
C ASP A 56 11.47 -5.05 6.20
N ILE A 57 10.81 -4.58 5.15
CA ILE A 57 11.08 -5.05 3.78
C ILE A 57 12.53 -4.77 3.41
N ARG A 58 13.12 -3.67 3.91
CA ARG A 58 14.53 -3.32 3.66
C ARG A 58 15.48 -4.33 4.31
N GLU A 59 15.22 -4.69 5.57
CA GLU A 59 16.00 -5.70 6.27
C GLU A 59 15.88 -7.07 5.58
N LEU A 60 14.67 -7.42 5.14
CA LEU A 60 14.43 -8.64 4.39
C LEU A 60 15.24 -8.69 3.11
N LEU A 61 15.22 -7.63 2.30
CA LEU A 61 15.98 -7.56 1.04
C LEU A 61 17.49 -7.46 1.28
N ALA A 62 17.94 -6.84 2.36
CA ALA A 62 19.35 -6.75 2.75
C ALA A 62 19.90 -8.06 3.36
N SER A 63 19.04 -9.00 3.74
CA SER A 63 19.46 -10.31 4.26
C SER A 63 20.11 -11.19 3.18
N ASP A 64 20.88 -12.20 3.59
CA ASP A 64 21.48 -13.18 2.65
C ASP A 64 20.41 -13.89 1.81
N ALA A 65 19.27 -14.16 2.40
CA ALA A 65 18.13 -14.78 1.73
C ALA A 65 17.50 -13.82 0.69
N GLY A 66 17.37 -12.53 1.03
CA GLY A 66 16.89 -11.48 0.12
C GLY A 66 17.86 -11.28 -1.05
N ARG A 67 19.18 -11.23 -0.79
CA ARG A 67 20.20 -11.14 -1.86
C ARG A 67 20.15 -12.33 -2.82
N ARG A 68 20.00 -13.55 -2.29
CA ARG A 68 19.82 -14.75 -3.11
C ARG A 68 18.55 -14.72 -3.95
N LEU A 69 17.46 -14.18 -3.39
CA LEU A 69 16.20 -13.97 -4.11
C LEU A 69 16.37 -13.01 -5.28
N LEU A 70 17.04 -11.88 -5.08
CA LEU A 70 17.32 -10.88 -6.13
C LEU A 70 18.22 -11.42 -7.24
N ALA A 71 19.14 -12.36 -6.92
CA ALA A 71 20.01 -13.01 -7.88
C ALA A 71 19.33 -14.18 -8.63
N GLN A 72 18.10 -14.55 -8.26
CA GLN A 72 17.42 -15.71 -8.84
C GLN A 72 16.85 -15.39 -10.22
N HIS A 73 17.27 -16.16 -11.22
CA HIS A 73 16.82 -16.01 -12.63
C HIS A 73 15.59 -16.87 -12.96
N ASN A 74 15.30 -17.88 -12.16
CA ASN A 74 14.11 -18.72 -12.35
C ASN A 74 12.91 -18.15 -11.58
N PRO A 75 11.85 -17.67 -12.28
CA PRO A 75 10.71 -17.04 -11.63
C PRO A 75 9.99 -17.94 -10.62
N LEU A 76 9.86 -19.24 -10.92
CA LEU A 76 9.18 -20.19 -10.01
C LEU A 76 9.99 -20.44 -8.74
N ALA A 77 11.33 -20.55 -8.88
CA ALA A 77 12.21 -20.70 -7.73
C ALA A 77 12.24 -19.43 -6.89
N ALA A 78 12.26 -18.25 -7.52
CA ALA A 78 12.15 -16.95 -6.83
C ALA A 78 10.89 -16.84 -6.01
N ILE A 79 9.74 -17.22 -6.57
CA ILE A 79 8.45 -17.22 -5.88
C ILE A 79 8.46 -18.15 -4.66
N ARG A 80 8.93 -19.39 -4.82
CA ARG A 80 9.01 -20.36 -3.71
C ARG A 80 9.93 -19.86 -2.59
N GLN A 81 11.07 -19.29 -2.96
CA GLN A 81 12.02 -18.73 -2.00
C GLN A 81 11.44 -17.52 -1.28
N LEU A 82 10.78 -16.62 -2.01
CA LEU A 82 10.07 -15.48 -1.41
C LEU A 82 9.00 -15.94 -0.43
N GLN A 83 8.19 -16.93 -0.81
CA GLN A 83 7.18 -17.50 0.08
C GLN A 83 7.79 -18.12 1.34
N ALA A 84 8.89 -18.85 1.22
CA ALA A 84 9.57 -19.46 2.38
C ALA A 84 10.12 -18.41 3.36
N ILE A 85 10.69 -17.32 2.83
CA ILE A 85 11.21 -16.20 3.64
C ILE A 85 10.09 -15.40 4.26
N ALA A 86 9.02 -15.15 3.52
CA ALA A 86 7.91 -14.31 3.96
C ALA A 86 6.94 -15.04 4.90
N ALA A 87 6.92 -16.38 4.90
CA ALA A 87 5.92 -17.16 5.62
C ALA A 87 5.84 -16.85 7.13
N PRO A 88 6.93 -16.90 7.91
CA PRO A 88 6.86 -16.62 9.34
C PRO A 88 6.49 -15.15 9.60
N LEU A 89 6.97 -14.24 8.75
CA LEU A 89 6.70 -12.82 8.87
C LEU A 89 5.22 -12.48 8.56
N LEU A 90 4.64 -13.11 7.56
CA LEU A 90 3.26 -12.82 7.16
C LEU A 90 2.25 -13.20 8.25
N CYS A 91 2.47 -14.30 8.97
CA CYS A 91 1.60 -14.67 10.08
C CYS A 91 1.72 -13.65 11.24
N GLN A 92 2.93 -13.16 11.51
CA GLN A 92 3.13 -12.13 12.53
C GLN A 92 2.49 -10.80 12.09
N VAL A 93 2.66 -10.38 10.83
CA VAL A 93 2.00 -9.19 10.26
C VAL A 93 0.48 -9.29 10.40
N MET A 94 -0.10 -10.45 10.10
CA MET A 94 -1.54 -10.67 10.26
C MET A 94 -1.97 -10.59 11.73
N ALA A 95 -1.21 -11.17 12.66
CA ALA A 95 -1.48 -11.09 14.09
C ALA A 95 -1.41 -9.64 14.60
N ASP A 96 -0.39 -8.89 14.17
CA ASP A 96 -0.21 -7.48 14.55
C ASP A 96 -1.38 -6.62 14.03
N ILE A 97 -1.83 -6.84 12.80
CA ILE A 97 -2.98 -6.12 12.23
C ILE A 97 -4.26 -6.45 13.01
N ILE A 98 -4.50 -7.73 13.34
CA ILE A 98 -5.65 -8.12 14.15
C ILE A 98 -5.59 -7.41 15.51
N ALA A 99 -4.43 -7.40 16.17
CA ALA A 99 -4.26 -6.74 17.47
C ALA A 99 -4.46 -5.21 17.36
N ALA A 100 -3.85 -4.57 16.36
CA ALA A 100 -3.92 -3.13 16.15
C ALA A 100 -5.34 -2.63 15.84
N THR A 101 -6.17 -3.46 15.22
CA THR A 101 -7.54 -3.11 14.80
C THR A 101 -8.61 -3.46 15.83
N ALA A 102 -8.22 -3.99 16.99
CA ALA A 102 -9.14 -4.24 18.10
C ALA A 102 -9.79 -2.92 18.57
N GLY A 103 -11.11 -2.90 18.66
CA GLY A 103 -11.89 -1.72 19.04
C GLY A 103 -11.92 -0.59 17.99
N ALA A 104 -11.51 -0.86 16.75
CA ALA A 104 -11.70 0.08 15.65
C ALA A 104 -13.18 0.12 15.22
N ASP A 105 -13.65 1.30 14.81
CA ASP A 105 -14.96 1.48 14.15
C ASP A 105 -14.83 1.34 12.62
N LEU A 106 -13.62 1.61 12.08
CA LEU A 106 -13.30 1.55 10.66
C LEU A 106 -11.83 1.21 10.45
N ILE A 107 -11.57 0.32 9.51
CA ILE A 107 -10.21 0.02 9.03
C ILE A 107 -10.02 0.65 7.65
N LEU A 108 -8.95 1.43 7.48
CA LEU A 108 -8.51 1.94 6.19
C LEU A 108 -7.26 1.14 5.78
N GLY A 109 -7.34 0.41 4.67
CA GLY A 109 -6.19 -0.31 4.13
C GLY A 109 -5.54 0.45 2.97
N SER A 110 -4.22 0.67 3.00
CA SER A 110 -3.46 0.95 1.77
C SER A 110 -3.61 -0.22 0.80
N THR A 111 -3.21 -0.12 -0.44
CA THR A 111 -3.40 -1.22 -1.41
C THR A 111 -2.88 -2.57 -0.88
N LEU A 112 -1.66 -2.60 -0.30
CA LEU A 112 -1.12 -3.80 0.34
C LEU A 112 -1.72 -4.04 1.74
N GLY A 113 -2.02 -3.00 2.47
CA GLY A 113 -2.66 -3.06 3.78
C GLY A 113 -4.07 -3.62 3.71
N TYR A 114 -4.85 -3.29 2.69
CA TYR A 114 -6.19 -3.81 2.47
C TYR A 114 -6.22 -5.33 2.38
N LEU A 115 -5.35 -5.91 1.55
CA LEU A 115 -5.27 -7.36 1.38
C LEU A 115 -4.97 -8.09 2.70
N ASN A 116 -4.13 -7.50 3.54
CA ASN A 116 -3.79 -8.07 4.83
C ASN A 116 -4.86 -7.80 5.91
N ALA A 117 -5.60 -6.70 5.79
CA ALA A 117 -6.63 -6.29 6.76
C ALA A 117 -7.97 -7.02 6.61
N VAL A 118 -8.23 -7.70 5.48
CA VAL A 118 -9.51 -8.43 5.27
C VAL A 118 -9.81 -9.41 6.40
N THR A 119 -8.79 -10.16 6.86
CA THR A 119 -8.95 -11.09 7.99
C THR A 119 -9.32 -10.37 9.27
N ALA A 120 -8.63 -9.28 9.59
CA ALA A 120 -8.89 -8.49 10.79
C ALA A 120 -10.29 -7.87 10.78
N ALA A 121 -10.71 -7.32 9.64
CA ALA A 121 -12.04 -6.76 9.45
C ALA A 121 -13.14 -7.79 9.74
N GLN A 122 -12.95 -9.02 9.26
CA GLN A 122 -13.89 -10.11 9.54
C GLN A 122 -13.82 -10.61 10.98
N VAL A 123 -12.64 -10.62 11.63
CA VAL A 123 -12.49 -11.02 13.03
C VAL A 123 -13.27 -10.07 13.94
N HIS A 124 -13.14 -8.77 13.71
CA HIS A 124 -13.75 -7.73 14.54
C HIS A 124 -15.15 -7.32 14.05
N ALA A 125 -15.63 -7.83 12.91
CA ALA A 125 -16.87 -7.41 12.25
C ALA A 125 -16.91 -5.90 11.97
N VAL A 126 -15.77 -5.32 11.55
CA VAL A 126 -15.58 -3.88 11.32
C VAL A 126 -15.52 -3.60 9.81
N PRO A 127 -16.11 -2.50 9.34
CA PRO A 127 -16.00 -2.07 7.95
C PRO A 127 -14.53 -1.91 7.52
N LEU A 128 -14.22 -2.34 6.30
CA LEU A 128 -12.92 -2.15 5.66
C LEU A 128 -13.10 -1.29 4.41
N MET A 129 -12.31 -0.23 4.31
CA MET A 129 -12.27 0.67 3.15
C MET A 129 -10.87 0.66 2.54
N LEU A 130 -10.79 0.68 1.21
CA LEU A 130 -9.53 0.89 0.52
C LEU A 130 -9.19 2.38 0.49
N ALA A 131 -8.01 2.72 0.95
CA ALA A 131 -7.41 4.04 0.82
C ALA A 131 -6.14 3.91 -0.03
N GLY A 132 -6.23 4.20 -1.32
CA GLY A 132 -5.16 3.95 -2.28
C GLY A 132 -4.42 5.22 -2.70
N LEU A 133 -3.11 5.11 -2.94
CA LEU A 133 -2.30 6.17 -3.55
C LEU A 133 -2.30 6.09 -5.07
N GLN A 134 -2.78 4.99 -5.60
CA GLN A 134 -2.92 4.73 -7.05
C GLN A 134 -4.27 4.06 -7.29
N PRO A 135 -4.95 4.37 -8.41
CA PRO A 135 -6.20 3.71 -8.74
C PRO A 135 -5.98 2.23 -9.02
N PHE A 136 -6.60 1.41 -8.19
CA PHE A 136 -6.49 -0.05 -8.24
C PHE A 136 -7.82 -0.73 -8.61
N THR A 137 -8.94 -0.02 -8.45
CA THR A 137 -10.28 -0.52 -8.84
C THR A 137 -10.39 -0.69 -10.35
N PRO A 138 -10.99 -1.79 -10.83
CA PRO A 138 -11.15 -2.06 -12.26
C PRO A 138 -11.90 -0.94 -12.99
N THR A 139 -11.34 -0.52 -14.14
CA THR A 139 -11.91 0.50 -15.02
C THR A 139 -11.60 0.21 -16.48
N ALA A 140 -12.42 0.76 -17.38
CA ALA A 140 -12.14 0.79 -18.81
C ALA A 140 -11.18 1.92 -19.22
N ALA A 141 -10.96 2.92 -18.37
CA ALA A 141 -10.20 4.12 -18.71
C ALA A 141 -8.69 3.87 -18.87
N PHE A 142 -8.12 2.98 -18.04
CA PHE A 142 -6.69 2.64 -18.06
C PHE A 142 -6.45 1.21 -17.56
N PRO A 143 -5.32 0.59 -17.94
CA PRO A 143 -4.96 -0.74 -17.47
C PRO A 143 -4.54 -0.72 -16.00
N SER A 144 -4.48 -1.91 -15.39
CA SER A 144 -3.91 -2.07 -14.05
C SER A 144 -2.45 -1.58 -14.01
N PRO A 145 -2.03 -0.88 -12.94
CA PRO A 145 -0.65 -0.42 -12.79
C PRO A 145 0.40 -1.54 -12.79
N LEU A 146 -0.02 -2.79 -12.56
CA LEU A 146 0.86 -3.96 -12.55
C LEU A 146 1.13 -4.53 -13.95
N LEU A 147 0.43 -4.04 -14.99
CA LEU A 147 0.57 -4.54 -16.35
C LEU A 147 0.87 -3.40 -17.32
N ALA A 148 1.66 -3.71 -18.35
CA ALA A 148 2.05 -2.71 -19.33
C ALA A 148 0.83 -2.14 -20.08
N PRO A 149 0.81 -0.82 -20.34
CA PRO A 149 -0.24 -0.23 -21.16
C PRO A 149 -0.18 -0.75 -22.61
N PRO A 150 -1.30 -0.80 -23.31
CA PRO A 150 -1.31 -1.19 -24.71
C PRO A 150 -0.53 -0.17 -25.55
N ARG A 151 0.24 -0.66 -26.52
CA ARG A 151 1.09 0.22 -27.37
C ARG A 151 0.30 1.12 -28.32
N ARG A 152 -0.98 0.84 -28.55
CA ARG A 152 -1.86 1.60 -29.46
C ARG A 152 -3.27 1.67 -28.89
N HIS A 153 -3.96 2.77 -29.17
CA HIS A 153 -5.41 2.84 -28.99
C HIS A 153 -6.09 2.04 -30.11
N TRP A 154 -6.96 1.12 -29.74
CA TRP A 154 -7.71 0.26 -30.66
C TRP A 154 -9.14 0.07 -30.15
N PRO A 155 -10.10 -0.25 -31.03
CA PRO A 155 -11.44 -0.62 -30.61
C PRO A 155 -11.38 -1.79 -29.64
N GLY A 156 -11.96 -1.65 -28.42
CA GLY A 156 -11.88 -2.68 -27.39
C GLY A 156 -10.80 -2.46 -26.31
N VAL A 157 -10.00 -1.40 -26.36
CA VAL A 157 -9.00 -1.07 -25.33
C VAL A 157 -9.61 -1.04 -23.91
N GLY A 158 -10.85 -0.60 -23.76
CA GLY A 158 -11.54 -0.59 -22.48
C GLY A 158 -11.78 -1.99 -21.90
N LEU A 159 -12.07 -2.99 -22.73
CA LEU A 159 -12.18 -4.38 -22.31
C LEU A 159 -10.81 -4.94 -21.90
N TYR A 160 -9.77 -4.63 -22.66
CA TYR A 160 -8.40 -4.96 -22.30
C TYR A 160 -8.03 -4.36 -20.94
N ASN A 161 -8.29 -3.07 -20.75
CA ASN A 161 -8.00 -2.38 -19.49
C ASN A 161 -8.67 -3.09 -18.31
N ARG A 162 -9.98 -3.35 -18.39
CA ARG A 162 -10.70 -4.12 -17.34
C ARG A 162 -10.12 -5.51 -17.12
N PHE A 163 -9.78 -6.21 -18.19
CA PHE A 163 -9.18 -7.54 -18.10
C PHE A 163 -7.84 -7.52 -17.35
N THR A 164 -7.00 -6.50 -17.59
CA THR A 164 -5.73 -6.36 -16.88
C THR A 164 -5.88 -6.25 -15.37
N HIS A 165 -6.92 -5.59 -14.87
CA HIS A 165 -7.22 -5.53 -13.44
C HIS A 165 -7.57 -6.90 -12.86
N HIS A 166 -8.40 -7.67 -13.57
CA HIS A 166 -8.74 -9.05 -13.15
C HIS A 166 -7.51 -9.94 -13.13
N VAL A 167 -6.64 -9.85 -14.14
CA VAL A 167 -5.37 -10.59 -14.18
C VAL A 167 -4.49 -10.21 -12.99
N SER A 168 -4.35 -8.92 -12.70
CA SER A 168 -3.56 -8.43 -11.56
C SER A 168 -4.08 -8.96 -10.23
N TYR A 169 -5.40 -8.93 -10.03
CA TYR A 169 -6.01 -9.47 -8.81
C TYR A 169 -5.81 -10.99 -8.68
N ARG A 170 -5.92 -11.73 -9.80
CA ARG A 170 -5.65 -13.18 -9.82
C ARG A 170 -4.19 -13.49 -9.51
N LEU A 171 -3.25 -12.72 -10.06
CA LEU A 171 -1.84 -12.87 -9.75
C LEU A 171 -1.57 -12.60 -8.27
N LEU A 172 -2.06 -11.48 -7.74
CA LEU A 172 -1.91 -11.17 -6.30
C LEU A 172 -2.45 -12.28 -5.42
N GLN A 173 -3.61 -12.85 -5.75
CA GLN A 173 -4.17 -13.96 -4.99
C GLN A 173 -3.31 -15.22 -5.10
N LEU A 174 -2.88 -15.60 -6.29
CA LEU A 174 -2.05 -16.80 -6.49
C LEU A 174 -0.75 -16.73 -5.67
N PHE A 175 -0.14 -15.55 -5.58
CA PHE A 175 1.08 -15.36 -4.82
C PHE A 175 0.89 -15.36 -3.29
N SER A 176 -0.24 -14.87 -2.79
CA SER A 176 -0.44 -14.64 -1.36
C SER A 176 -1.44 -15.58 -0.69
N ALA A 177 -2.41 -16.13 -1.43
CA ALA A 177 -3.58 -16.77 -0.84
C ALA A 177 -3.25 -18.00 0.00
N GLN A 178 -2.38 -18.87 -0.46
CA GLN A 178 -2.07 -20.12 0.25
C GLN A 178 -1.48 -19.83 1.63
N LEU A 179 -0.51 -18.93 1.67
CA LEU A 179 0.18 -18.57 2.89
C LEU A 179 -0.71 -17.75 3.82
N ALA A 180 -1.40 -16.73 3.27
CA ALA A 180 -2.33 -15.91 4.03
C ALA A 180 -3.46 -16.75 4.66
N ASN A 181 -4.01 -17.72 3.91
CA ASN A 181 -5.05 -18.61 4.40
C ASN A 181 -4.56 -19.57 5.48
N ARG A 182 -3.30 -20.04 5.39
CA ARG A 182 -2.69 -20.84 6.45
C ARG A 182 -2.54 -20.02 7.73
N CYS A 183 -2.01 -18.81 7.64
CA CYS A 183 -1.89 -17.91 8.79
C CYS A 183 -3.26 -17.57 9.40
N ARG A 184 -4.24 -17.26 8.55
CA ARG A 184 -5.61 -17.00 8.96
C ARG A 184 -6.20 -18.16 9.76
N TYR A 185 -6.10 -19.39 9.25
CA TYR A 185 -6.61 -20.57 9.95
C TYR A 185 -5.91 -20.77 11.30
N THR A 186 -4.58 -20.69 11.31
CA THR A 186 -3.78 -20.85 12.53
C THR A 186 -4.12 -19.80 13.59
N LEU A 187 -4.31 -18.54 13.20
CA LEU A 187 -4.54 -17.44 14.15
C LEU A 187 -6.00 -17.30 14.59
N THR A 188 -6.95 -17.67 13.74
CA THR A 188 -8.37 -17.34 13.97
C THR A 188 -9.33 -18.52 13.90
N GLY A 189 -8.87 -19.70 13.48
CA GLY A 189 -9.73 -20.87 13.18
C GLY A 189 -10.69 -20.68 12.01
N ARG A 190 -10.64 -19.52 11.31
CA ARG A 190 -11.60 -19.20 10.24
C ARG A 190 -11.24 -19.91 8.93
N PRO A 191 -12.24 -20.23 8.10
CA PRO A 191 -12.01 -20.89 6.82
C PRO A 191 -11.19 -20.02 5.86
N PRO A 192 -10.55 -20.63 4.84
CA PRO A 192 -9.80 -19.91 3.82
C PRO A 192 -10.64 -18.84 3.11
N LEU A 193 -10.05 -17.69 2.81
CA LEU A 193 -10.64 -16.65 1.97
C LEU A 193 -10.60 -17.07 0.51
N ARG A 194 -11.74 -16.99 -0.16
CA ARG A 194 -11.84 -17.16 -1.62
C ARG A 194 -11.51 -15.84 -2.32
N TYR A 195 -11.30 -15.91 -3.62
CA TYR A 195 -11.07 -14.74 -4.46
C TYR A 195 -12.17 -13.66 -4.29
N ALA A 196 -13.42 -14.10 -4.27
CA ALA A 196 -14.55 -13.20 -4.12
C ALA A 196 -14.60 -12.52 -2.73
N ASP A 197 -14.13 -13.19 -1.70
CA ASP A 197 -14.11 -12.64 -0.34
C ASP A 197 -13.12 -11.48 -0.18
N VAL A 198 -12.07 -11.44 -1.03
CA VAL A 198 -11.04 -10.39 -1.02
C VAL A 198 -11.29 -9.31 -2.06
N PHE A 199 -11.63 -9.71 -3.28
CA PHE A 199 -11.70 -8.80 -4.43
C PHE A 199 -13.12 -8.55 -4.95
N GLY A 200 -14.11 -9.34 -4.50
CA GLY A 200 -15.48 -9.26 -5.04
C GLY A 200 -16.10 -7.87 -4.90
N ASP A 201 -15.98 -7.26 -3.74
CA ASP A 201 -16.53 -5.93 -3.49
C ASP A 201 -15.75 -4.80 -4.17
N LEU A 202 -14.44 -4.97 -4.39
CA LEU A 202 -13.64 -4.06 -5.22
C LEU A 202 -14.04 -4.16 -6.70
N ILE A 203 -14.24 -5.38 -7.21
CA ILE A 203 -14.64 -5.61 -8.60
C ILE A 203 -16.05 -5.09 -8.86
N THR A 204 -16.98 -5.33 -7.95
CA THR A 204 -18.37 -4.87 -8.06
C THR A 204 -18.55 -3.44 -7.59
N GLN A 205 -17.48 -2.76 -7.19
CA GLN A 205 -17.45 -1.39 -6.69
C GLN A 205 -18.38 -1.15 -5.49
N ARG A 206 -18.63 -2.19 -4.68
CA ARG A 206 -19.38 -2.09 -3.42
C ARG A 206 -18.51 -1.67 -2.25
N CYS A 207 -17.21 -1.97 -2.31
CA CYS A 207 -16.25 -1.48 -1.34
C CYS A 207 -16.10 0.04 -1.46
N PRO A 208 -16.26 0.81 -0.38
CA PRO A 208 -15.91 2.22 -0.39
C PRO A 208 -14.41 2.40 -0.61
N VAL A 209 -14.05 3.31 -1.51
CA VAL A 209 -12.65 3.57 -1.89
C VAL A 209 -12.39 5.06 -1.90
N ILE A 210 -11.28 5.47 -1.28
CA ILE A 210 -10.72 6.80 -1.44
C ILE A 210 -9.34 6.72 -2.09
N TYR A 211 -9.10 7.57 -3.07
CA TYR A 211 -7.80 7.68 -3.71
C TYR A 211 -7.17 9.04 -3.44
N GLY A 212 -5.93 9.00 -2.92
CA GLY A 212 -5.07 10.17 -2.74
C GLY A 212 -4.48 10.66 -4.07
N VAL A 213 -5.34 10.89 -5.06
CA VAL A 213 -4.98 11.30 -6.42
C VAL A 213 -5.78 12.53 -6.81
N SER A 214 -5.13 13.47 -7.50
CA SER A 214 -5.78 14.66 -8.05
C SER A 214 -6.47 14.34 -9.38
N GLU A 215 -7.73 14.76 -9.53
CA GLU A 215 -8.48 14.65 -10.79
C GLU A 215 -7.87 15.50 -11.92
N HIS A 216 -7.05 16.51 -11.58
CA HIS A 216 -6.29 17.28 -12.57
C HIS A 216 -5.14 16.47 -13.19
N LEU A 217 -4.54 15.54 -12.45
CA LEU A 217 -3.50 14.67 -12.98
C LEU A 217 -4.10 13.46 -13.67
N LEU A 218 -5.08 12.83 -13.04
CA LEU A 218 -5.77 11.66 -13.56
C LEU A 218 -7.28 11.88 -13.44
N PRO A 219 -7.96 12.20 -14.55
CA PRO A 219 -9.42 12.36 -14.53
C PRO A 219 -10.09 11.11 -13.98
N ARG A 220 -11.09 11.32 -13.11
CA ARG A 220 -11.84 10.22 -12.53
C ARG A 220 -12.56 9.43 -13.62
N PRO A 221 -12.35 8.11 -13.71
CA PRO A 221 -13.03 7.26 -14.69
C PRO A 221 -14.56 7.39 -14.63
N ALA A 222 -15.20 7.48 -15.81
CA ALA A 222 -16.65 7.62 -15.90
C ALA A 222 -17.40 6.37 -15.42
N ASP A 223 -16.74 5.20 -15.43
CA ASP A 223 -17.30 3.93 -14.97
C ASP A 223 -17.07 3.66 -13.46
N TYR A 224 -16.50 4.62 -12.72
CA TYR A 224 -16.44 4.55 -11.26
C TYR A 224 -17.75 5.00 -10.63
N GLY A 225 -18.33 4.13 -9.79
CA GLY A 225 -19.53 4.42 -9.00
C GLY A 225 -19.27 5.44 -7.87
N ALA A 226 -20.35 5.88 -7.22
CA ALA A 226 -20.30 6.88 -6.16
C ALA A 226 -19.45 6.47 -4.94
N GLN A 227 -19.21 5.19 -4.76
CA GLN A 227 -18.38 4.65 -3.67
C GLN A 227 -16.88 4.92 -3.84
N ILE A 228 -16.44 5.30 -5.04
CA ILE A 228 -15.04 5.56 -5.34
C ILE A 228 -14.84 7.07 -5.44
N ARG A 229 -14.00 7.62 -4.56
CA ARG A 229 -13.74 9.06 -4.46
C ARG A 229 -12.27 9.36 -4.70
N PHE A 230 -11.98 10.39 -5.51
CA PHE A 230 -10.68 11.02 -5.60
C PHE A 230 -10.68 12.23 -4.65
N THR A 231 -9.69 12.30 -3.77
CA THR A 231 -9.64 13.28 -2.67
C THR A 231 -8.48 14.28 -2.80
N GLY A 232 -7.80 14.26 -3.94
CA GLY A 232 -6.55 15.00 -4.09
C GLY A 232 -5.38 14.29 -3.40
N PHE A 233 -4.17 14.78 -3.61
CA PHE A 233 -2.98 14.23 -2.96
C PHE A 233 -2.98 14.53 -1.46
N TRP A 234 -2.57 13.56 -0.67
CA TRP A 234 -2.41 13.71 0.79
C TRP A 234 -0.99 14.20 1.09
N PHE A 235 -0.82 15.52 1.01
CA PHE A 235 0.46 16.15 1.33
C PHE A 235 0.58 16.35 2.85
N LEU A 236 1.76 16.01 3.36
CA LEU A 236 2.16 16.37 4.70
C LEU A 236 2.77 17.77 4.66
N ASP A 237 2.29 18.66 5.51
CA ASP A 237 2.82 20.02 5.61
C ASP A 237 4.32 19.99 5.91
N ARG A 238 5.04 20.94 5.36
CA ARG A 238 6.48 21.11 5.59
C ARG A 238 6.73 21.34 7.08
N GLU A 239 7.71 20.65 7.64
CA GLU A 239 8.17 20.97 8.98
C GLU A 239 8.81 22.36 8.94
N SER A 240 8.22 23.35 9.62
CA SER A 240 8.66 24.74 9.62
C SER A 240 10.07 24.93 10.19
N ALA A 241 10.54 23.98 10.98
CA ALA A 241 11.86 23.99 11.61
C ALA A 241 12.97 23.34 10.76
N TRP A 242 12.63 22.71 9.61
CA TRP A 242 13.66 22.09 8.77
C TRP A 242 14.51 23.15 8.07
N GLN A 243 15.82 23.06 8.26
CA GLN A 243 16.81 23.84 7.53
C GLN A 243 17.72 22.91 6.73
N PRO A 244 18.13 23.31 5.51
CA PRO A 244 19.08 22.52 4.75
C PRO A 244 20.41 22.42 5.48
N PRO A 245 21.11 21.29 5.45
CA PRO A 245 22.50 21.21 5.88
C PRO A 245 23.34 22.27 5.19
N LEU A 246 24.35 22.81 5.89
CA LEU A 246 25.18 23.93 5.39
C LEU A 246 25.73 23.65 3.98
N ALA A 247 26.29 22.47 3.76
CA ALA A 247 26.82 22.06 2.45
C ALA A 247 25.76 22.07 1.32
N LEU A 248 24.51 21.71 1.63
CA LEU A 248 23.42 21.79 0.65
C LEU A 248 23.01 23.25 0.39
N ALA A 249 22.95 24.08 1.44
CA ALA A 249 22.64 25.52 1.31
C ALA A 249 23.67 26.22 0.46
N GLU A 250 24.95 25.96 0.70
CA GLU A 250 26.07 26.50 -0.08
C GLU A 250 26.02 26.06 -1.54
N PHE A 251 25.81 24.76 -1.78
CA PHE A 251 25.65 24.22 -3.14
C PHE A 251 24.48 24.88 -3.89
N LEU A 252 23.33 25.05 -3.25
CA LEU A 252 22.15 25.67 -3.88
C LEU A 252 22.30 27.20 -4.09
N SER A 253 23.15 27.87 -3.32
CA SER A 253 23.42 29.31 -3.45
C SER A 253 24.50 29.64 -4.51
N THR A 254 25.24 28.62 -4.99
CA THR A 254 26.37 28.79 -5.89
C THR A 254 25.99 28.34 -7.31
N GLY A 255 26.09 29.26 -8.29
CA GLY A 255 25.87 28.94 -9.70
C GLY A 255 24.42 28.91 -10.15
N ALA A 256 24.15 28.23 -11.29
CA ALA A 256 22.82 28.09 -11.85
C ALA A 256 21.97 27.09 -11.02
N PRO A 257 20.62 27.25 -10.97
CA PRO A 257 19.75 26.31 -10.26
C PRO A 257 19.97 24.87 -10.74
N PRO A 258 20.27 23.92 -9.82
CA PRO A 258 20.50 22.54 -10.20
C PRO A 258 19.20 21.82 -10.60
N VAL A 259 19.33 20.84 -11.47
CA VAL A 259 18.26 19.88 -11.78
C VAL A 259 18.32 18.75 -10.75
N TYR A 260 17.22 18.53 -10.04
CA TYR A 260 17.09 17.41 -9.11
C TYR A 260 16.58 16.17 -9.83
N CYS A 261 17.32 15.07 -9.74
CA CYS A 261 16.88 13.73 -10.16
C CYS A 261 16.91 12.79 -8.95
N GLY A 262 15.79 12.17 -8.64
CA GLY A 262 15.69 11.26 -7.49
C GLY A 262 14.78 10.08 -7.75
N LEU A 263 15.22 8.88 -7.43
CA LEU A 263 14.47 7.62 -7.59
C LEU A 263 13.68 7.22 -6.33
N GLY A 264 13.69 8.07 -5.29
CA GLY A 264 13.03 7.79 -4.02
C GLY A 264 13.64 6.60 -3.29
N SER A 265 12.81 5.60 -2.96
CA SER A 265 13.25 4.36 -2.30
C SER A 265 13.64 3.25 -3.28
N MET A 266 13.54 3.48 -4.58
CA MET A 266 13.98 2.52 -5.60
C MET A 266 15.51 2.59 -5.70
N SER A 267 16.16 1.41 -5.59
CA SER A 267 17.60 1.29 -5.82
C SER A 267 17.85 0.87 -7.25
N ASP A 268 18.78 1.53 -7.92
CA ASP A 268 19.32 1.02 -9.16
C ASP A 268 20.29 -0.16 -8.86
N ARG A 269 20.33 -1.15 -9.76
CA ARG A 269 21.28 -2.26 -9.66
C ARG A 269 22.70 -1.82 -9.97
N ASP A 270 22.83 -0.77 -10.73
CA ASP A 270 24.13 -0.17 -11.11
C ASP A 270 24.02 1.35 -11.05
N PRO A 271 24.22 1.98 -9.85
CA PRO A 271 24.12 3.41 -9.68
C PRO A 271 25.20 4.22 -10.42
N ALA A 272 26.16 3.56 -11.08
CA ALA A 272 27.20 4.18 -11.87
C ALA A 272 26.85 4.31 -13.38
N GLN A 273 25.75 3.76 -13.82
CA GLN A 273 25.17 3.95 -15.15
C GLN A 273 24.04 4.98 -15.10
#